data_ec6ccb72ce85a0085d9581090db76dd7
#
_entry.id   ec6ccb72ce85a0085d9581090db76dd7
#
_cell.length_a   1.000
_cell.length_b   1.000
_cell.length_c   1.000
_cell.angle_alpha   90.00
_cell.angle_beta   90.00
_cell.angle_gamma   90.00
#
_symmetry.space_group_name_H-M   'P 1'
#
loop_
_entity.id
_entity.type
_entity.pdbx_description
1 polymer ?
#
loop_
_entity_poly.entity_id
_entity_poly.type
_entity_poly.pdbx_seq_one_letter_code
_entity_poly.pdbx_strand_id
1 'polypeptide(L)'
;MIQFSDTKVVTPEPRQALNAVRTLRRSLAGLELPEPGRSDAGRALDEIGDELRTTDPDRGVVTAWLERFTELVADAGAVEQSRASLVRPIRQIAVWVGPMGAALLGRLV
;
A
#
# COMPACT_ATOMS: atom_id res chain seq x y z
N MET A 1 -11.84 -31.71 -9.04
CA MET A 1 -11.93 -31.01 -9.27
C MET A 1 -11.66 -30.15 -9.23
N ILE A 2 -11.52 -30.09 -8.94
CA ILE A 2 -11.58 -29.14 -8.96
C ILE A 2 -11.12 -28.27 -9.01
N GLN A 3 -11.13 -28.23 -8.91
CA GLN A 3 -11.02 -27.39 -9.12
C GLN A 3 -10.80 -26.47 -9.10
N PHE A 4 -10.88 -26.50 -8.85
CA PHE A 4 -11.00 -25.59 -8.99
C PHE A 4 -10.47 -24.75 -8.89
N SER A 5 -10.24 -24.80 -8.71
CA SER A 5 -9.91 -23.97 -8.65
C SER A 5 -9.73 -23.11 -8.79
N ASP A 6 -9.96 -23.00 -8.81
CA ASP A 6 -9.98 -22.14 -9.07
C ASP A 6 -10.11 -21.12 -8.94
N THR A 7 -10.37 -21.34 -9.26
CA THR A 7 -10.76 -20.20 -9.05
C THR A 7 -10.34 -19.23 -8.10
N LYS A 8 -9.99 -19.29 -7.38
CA LYS A 8 -9.54 -18.51 -6.63
C LYS A 8 -8.52 -17.68 -6.92
N VAL A 9 -8.16 -17.81 -7.65
CA VAL A 9 -7.26 -17.04 -8.32
C VAL A 9 -7.53 -15.60 -8.34
N VAL A 10 -8.74 -15.27 -8.24
CA VAL A 10 -9.23 -13.94 -8.38
C VAL A 10 -8.98 -13.08 -7.16
N THR A 11 -8.83 -13.70 -6.00
CA THR A 11 -8.68 -12.98 -4.75
C THR A 11 -7.20 -12.84 -4.38
N PRO A 12 -6.64 -11.63 -4.39
CA PRO A 12 -5.25 -11.42 -3.98
C PRO A 12 -5.06 -11.78 -2.51
N GLU A 13 -3.92 -12.37 -2.21
CA GLU A 13 -3.61 -12.77 -0.83
C GLU A 13 -3.02 -11.60 -0.06
N PRO A 14 -3.29 -11.52 1.25
CA PRO A 14 -2.67 -10.49 2.09
C PRO A 14 -1.15 -10.53 2.07
N ARG A 15 -0.56 -11.70 1.81
CA ARG A 15 0.88 -11.85 1.70
C ARG A 15 1.49 -10.91 0.66
N GLN A 16 0.84 -10.80 -0.50
CA GLN A 16 1.33 -9.91 -1.54
C GLN A 16 1.28 -8.45 -1.10
N ALA A 17 0.23 -8.07 -0.40
CA ALA A 17 0.12 -6.74 0.14
C ALA A 17 1.18 -6.49 1.22
N LEU A 18 1.47 -7.49 2.06
CA LEU A 18 2.53 -7.39 3.06
C LEU A 18 3.91 -7.20 2.41
N ASN A 19 4.17 -7.92 1.33
CA ASN A 19 5.43 -7.76 0.60
C ASN A 19 5.53 -6.34 0.02
N ALA A 20 4.41 -5.80 -0.45
CA ALA A 20 4.38 -4.42 -0.95
C ALA A 20 4.66 -3.42 0.17
N VAL A 21 4.16 -3.66 1.38
CA VAL A 21 4.46 -2.81 2.53
C VAL A 21 5.96 -2.81 2.82
N ARG A 22 6.59 -3.98 2.76
CA ARG A 22 8.04 -4.07 2.98
C ARG A 22 8.82 -3.30 1.92
N THR A 23 8.37 -3.39 0.67
CA THR A 23 8.99 -2.65 -0.41
C THR A 23 8.86 -1.14 -0.20
N LEU A 24 7.67 -0.70 0.22
CA LEU A 24 7.44 0.71 0.51
C LEU A 24 8.31 1.19 1.66
N ARG A 25 8.49 0.36 2.68
CA ARG A 25 9.33 0.73 3.81
C ARG A 25 10.78 0.94 3.37
N ARG A 26 11.28 0.09 2.49
CA ARG A 26 12.64 0.25 1.94
C ARG A 26 12.73 1.50 1.09
N SER A 27 11.72 1.75 0.28
CA SER A 27 11.69 2.97 -0.56
C SER A 27 11.64 4.22 0.30
N LEU A 28 10.86 4.18 1.39
CA LEU A 28 10.74 5.32 2.30
C LEU A 28 12.10 5.70 2.89
N ALA A 29 12.93 4.71 3.20
CA ALA A 29 14.24 4.97 3.78
C ALA A 29 15.14 5.75 2.82
N GLY A 30 14.91 5.62 1.51
CA GLY A 30 15.70 6.33 0.51
C GLY A 30 15.09 7.65 0.05
N LEU A 31 13.93 8.02 0.55
CA LEU A 31 13.27 9.26 0.15
C LEU A 31 13.74 10.44 0.99
N GLU A 32 13.79 11.61 0.37
CA GLU A 32 14.03 12.86 1.09
C GLU A 32 12.71 13.39 1.60
N LEU A 33 12.26 12.81 2.70
CA LEU A 33 11.00 13.18 3.30
C LEU A 33 11.26 13.79 4.66
N PRO A 34 11.00 15.10 4.83
CA PRO A 34 11.28 15.75 6.11
C PRO A 34 10.30 15.33 7.20
N GLU A 35 10.73 15.51 8.44
CA GLU A 35 9.83 15.28 9.57
C GLU A 35 8.83 16.42 9.65
N PRO A 36 7.61 16.18 10.15
CA PRO A 36 7.14 14.90 10.71
C PRO A 36 6.61 13.92 9.66
N GLY A 37 6.64 14.30 8.39
CA GLY A 37 6.09 13.46 7.33
C GLY A 37 6.71 12.07 7.26
N ARG A 38 8.03 11.97 7.47
CA ARG A 38 8.71 10.67 7.43
C ARG A 38 8.19 9.74 8.52
N SER A 39 8.08 10.24 9.74
CA SER A 39 7.57 9.43 10.85
C SER A 39 6.12 9.05 10.64
N ASP A 40 5.31 9.97 10.13
CA ASP A 40 3.90 9.72 9.87
C ASP A 40 3.72 8.69 8.75
N ALA A 41 4.55 8.76 7.72
CA ALA A 41 4.50 7.79 6.62
C ALA A 41 4.90 6.39 7.12
N GLY A 42 5.94 6.32 7.94
CA GLY A 42 6.36 5.05 8.54
C GLY A 42 5.27 4.45 9.40
N ARG A 43 4.59 5.29 10.16
CA ARG A 43 3.48 4.84 11.00
C ARG A 43 2.32 4.30 10.16
N ALA A 44 2.01 4.97 9.05
CA ALA A 44 0.96 4.49 8.17
C ALA A 44 1.29 3.10 7.63
N LEU A 45 2.54 2.86 7.27
CA LEU A 45 2.97 1.54 6.80
C LEU A 45 2.89 0.49 7.92
N ASP A 46 3.24 0.87 9.15
CA ASP A 46 3.12 -0.04 10.30
C ASP A 46 1.68 -0.44 10.52
N GLU A 47 0.76 0.51 10.46
CA GLU A 47 -0.65 0.23 10.67
C GLU A 47 -1.22 -0.67 9.57
N ILE A 48 -0.82 -0.43 8.32
CA ILE A 48 -1.23 -1.29 7.22
C ILE A 48 -0.73 -2.71 7.45
N GLY A 49 0.54 -2.85 7.80
CA GLY A 49 1.14 -4.16 8.04
C GLY A 49 0.48 -4.90 9.18
N ASP A 50 0.17 -4.19 10.27
CA ASP A 50 -0.49 -4.79 11.42
C ASP A 50 -1.88 -5.29 11.04
N GLU A 51 -2.64 -4.50 10.29
CA GLU A 51 -3.97 -4.92 9.86
C GLU A 51 -3.91 -6.14 8.95
N LEU A 52 -2.95 -6.15 8.02
CA LEU A 52 -2.81 -7.27 7.09
C LEU A 52 -2.42 -8.58 7.78
N ARG A 53 -1.86 -8.50 8.98
CA ARG A 53 -1.48 -9.70 9.74
C ARG A 53 -2.62 -10.25 10.59
N THR A 54 -3.73 -9.55 10.68
CA THR A 54 -4.88 -10.06 11.43
C THR A 54 -5.53 -11.21 10.68
N THR A 55 -6.38 -11.96 11.37
CA THR A 55 -7.06 -13.11 10.79
C THR A 55 -7.98 -12.68 9.63
N ASP A 56 -8.62 -11.54 9.78
CA ASP A 56 -9.56 -11.03 8.77
C ASP A 56 -9.29 -9.55 8.55
N PRO A 57 -8.28 -9.22 7.70
CA PRO A 57 -7.90 -7.82 7.51
C PRO A 57 -9.05 -6.98 6.96
N ASP A 58 -9.25 -5.83 7.56
CA ASP A 58 -10.29 -4.90 7.16
C ASP A 58 -9.78 -4.01 6.02
N ARG A 59 -10.39 -4.15 4.85
CA ARG A 59 -9.97 -3.40 3.67
C ARG A 59 -10.15 -1.90 3.84
N GLY A 60 -11.18 -1.49 4.58
CA GLY A 60 -11.41 -0.06 4.86
C GLY A 60 -10.30 0.55 5.68
N VAL A 61 -9.81 -0.19 6.68
CA VAL A 61 -8.70 0.29 7.52
C VAL A 61 -7.44 0.43 6.68
N VAL A 62 -7.13 -0.57 5.87
CA VAL A 62 -5.96 -0.54 5.00
C VAL A 62 -6.07 0.63 4.02
N THR A 63 -7.26 0.85 3.45
CA THR A 63 -7.47 1.96 2.52
C THR A 63 -7.19 3.30 3.17
N ALA A 64 -7.71 3.51 4.39
CA ALA A 64 -7.53 4.78 5.09
C ALA A 64 -6.05 5.08 5.34
N TRP A 65 -5.29 4.09 5.80
CA TRP A 65 -3.87 4.28 6.04
C TRP A 65 -3.08 4.43 4.74
N LEU A 66 -3.48 3.72 3.70
CA LEU A 66 -2.82 3.84 2.41
C LEU A 66 -3.05 5.23 1.80
N GLU A 67 -4.26 5.79 1.96
CA GLU A 67 -4.54 7.16 1.56
C GLU A 67 -3.63 8.14 2.29
N ARG A 68 -3.50 7.94 3.59
CA ARG A 68 -2.65 8.82 4.39
C ARG A 68 -1.20 8.77 3.93
N PHE A 69 -0.69 7.55 3.71
CA PHE A 69 0.66 7.38 3.21
C PHE A 69 0.85 8.07 1.85
N THR A 70 -0.11 7.86 0.94
CA THR A 70 -0.04 8.44 -0.40
C THR A 70 -0.04 9.96 -0.35
N GLU A 71 -0.87 10.54 0.51
CA GLU A 71 -0.92 11.99 0.67
C GLU A 71 0.41 12.54 1.18
N LEU A 72 1.00 11.86 2.16
CA LEU A 72 2.25 12.32 2.74
C LEU A 72 3.38 12.34 1.72
N VAL A 73 3.50 11.28 0.91
CA VAL A 73 4.57 11.22 -0.07
C VAL A 73 4.31 12.14 -1.26
N ALA A 74 3.05 12.31 -1.63
CA ALA A 74 2.70 13.21 -2.73
C ALA A 74 2.95 14.66 -2.36
N ASP A 75 2.57 15.07 -1.16
CA ASP A 75 2.74 16.44 -0.69
C ASP A 75 4.23 16.82 -0.62
N ALA A 76 5.08 15.85 -0.33
CA ALA A 76 6.51 16.09 -0.26
C ALA A 76 7.20 16.03 -1.63
N GLY A 77 6.46 15.74 -2.71
CA GLY A 77 7.04 15.59 -4.04
C GLY A 77 7.78 14.29 -4.21
N ALA A 78 7.68 13.37 -3.25
CA ALA A 78 8.42 12.13 -3.27
C ALA A 78 7.96 11.20 -4.39
N VAL A 79 6.71 11.30 -4.80
CA VAL A 79 6.17 10.47 -5.88
C VAL A 79 6.94 10.74 -7.18
N GLU A 80 7.25 12.00 -7.45
CA GLU A 80 7.97 12.35 -8.67
C GLU A 80 9.41 11.87 -8.63
N GLN A 81 10.05 11.92 -7.45
CA GLN A 81 11.43 11.47 -7.29
C GLN A 81 11.57 9.96 -7.48
N SER A 82 10.60 9.20 -7.01
CA SER A 82 10.69 7.75 -6.95
C SER A 82 9.43 7.07 -7.44
N ARG A 83 8.83 7.60 -8.48
CA ARG A 83 7.55 7.12 -8.98
C ARG A 83 7.55 5.61 -9.21
N ALA A 84 8.57 5.08 -9.87
CA ALA A 84 8.60 3.66 -10.19
C ALA A 84 8.66 2.80 -8.94
N SER A 85 9.40 3.22 -7.92
CA SER A 85 9.56 2.42 -6.70
C SER A 85 8.37 2.55 -5.75
N LEU A 86 7.54 3.58 -5.91
CA LEU A 86 6.39 3.80 -5.05
C LEU A 86 5.09 3.30 -5.67
N VAL A 87 4.88 3.56 -6.95
CA VAL A 87 3.60 3.28 -7.60
C VAL A 87 3.30 1.79 -7.64
N ARG A 88 4.30 0.97 -7.96
CA ARG A 88 4.08 -0.47 -8.08
C ARG A 88 3.62 -1.10 -6.76
N PRO A 89 4.33 -0.89 -5.63
CA PRO A 89 3.87 -1.49 -4.37
C PRO A 89 2.55 -0.89 -3.88
N ILE A 90 2.33 0.41 -4.09
CA ILE A 90 1.03 1.00 -3.74
C ILE A 90 -0.08 0.33 -4.53
N ARG A 91 0.16 0.09 -5.83
CA ARG A 91 -0.83 -0.59 -6.67
C ARG A 91 -1.12 -2.00 -6.17
N GLN A 92 -0.10 -2.73 -5.71
CA GLN A 92 -0.29 -4.08 -5.21
C GLN A 92 -1.21 -4.08 -3.99
N ILE A 93 -1.04 -3.13 -3.08
CA ILE A 93 -1.92 -3.00 -1.93
C ILE A 93 -3.32 -2.59 -2.38
N ALA A 94 -3.41 -1.65 -3.32
CA ALA A 94 -4.69 -1.17 -3.83
C ALA A 94 -5.49 -2.28 -4.52
N VAL A 95 -4.80 -3.17 -5.23
CA VAL A 95 -5.47 -4.31 -5.86
C VAL A 95 -6.06 -5.23 -4.80
N TRP A 96 -5.31 -5.47 -3.71
CA TRP A 96 -5.83 -6.29 -2.62
C TRP A 96 -7.06 -5.64 -1.99
N VAL A 97 -7.04 -4.32 -1.81
CA VAL A 97 -8.17 -3.59 -1.24
C VAL A 97 -9.41 -3.69 -2.13
N GLY A 98 -9.22 -3.71 -3.45
CA GLY A 98 -10.33 -3.81 -4.39
C GLY A 98 -10.79 -2.46 -4.90
N PRO A 99 -12.11 -2.28 -5.17
CA PRO A 99 -12.59 -1.04 -5.80
C PRO A 99 -12.26 0.23 -5.05
N MET A 100 -12.17 0.17 -3.71
CA MET A 100 -11.80 1.34 -2.92
C MET A 100 -10.37 1.79 -3.20
N GLY A 101 -9.50 0.82 -3.49
CA GLY A 101 -8.12 1.11 -3.79
C GLY A 101 -7.91 1.73 -5.16
N ALA A 102 -8.82 1.47 -6.09
CA ALA A 102 -8.70 2.01 -7.44
C ALA A 102 -8.74 3.54 -7.44
N ALA A 103 -9.49 4.13 -6.52
CA ALA A 103 -9.57 5.59 -6.41
C ALA A 103 -8.24 6.21 -6.01
N LEU A 104 -7.42 5.48 -5.26
CA LEU A 104 -6.11 5.96 -4.84
C LEU A 104 -5.14 6.05 -6.00
N LEU A 105 -5.25 5.13 -6.94
CA LEU A 105 -4.35 5.12 -8.09
C LEU A 105 -4.52 6.35 -8.96
N GLY A 106 -5.70 6.92 -8.98
CA GLY A 106 -5.96 8.15 -9.72
C GLY A 106 -5.18 9.34 -9.18
N ARG A 107 -4.78 9.31 -7.92
CA ARG A 107 -4.00 10.41 -7.33
C ARG A 107 -2.52 10.33 -7.68
N LEU A 108 -2.08 9.17 -8.16
CA LEU A 108 -0.68 8.93 -8.46
C LEU A 108 -0.33 9.18 -9.91
N VAL A 109 -1.32 9.34 -10.76
CA VAL A 109 -1.09 9.51 -12.20
C VAL A 109 -1.38 10.91 -12.70
#